data_9358d3cc06770502e38d29a374ff23b9
#
_entry.id   9358d3cc06770502e38d29a374ff23b9
#
_cell.length_a   1.000
_cell.length_b   1.000
_cell.length_c   1.000
_cell.angle_alpha   90.00
_cell.angle_beta   90.00
_cell.angle_gamma   90.00
#
_symmetry.space_group_name_H-M   'P 1'
#
loop_
_entity.id
_entity.type
_entity.pdbx_description
1 polymer ?
#
loop_
_entity_poly.entity_id
_entity_poly.type
_entity_poly.pdbx_seq_one_letter_code
_entity_poly.pdbx_strand_id
1 'polypeptide(L)'
;MHYLDTLIIEELITAKIKGRVIRKNMFLRLLSNGNYDYKIKDYKLVINQLIKDGELKENDGFIRHKDSEDLTQLFVDHNGVRGIWASKV
;
A
#
# COMPACT_ATOMS: atom_id res chain seq x y z
N MET A 1 4.79 0.83 20.20
CA MET A 1 5.22 1.85 19.23
C MET A 1 4.78 3.22 19.73
N HIS A 2 5.68 4.18 19.71
CA HIS A 2 5.39 5.54 20.17
C HIS A 2 4.46 6.27 19.19
N TYR A 3 3.64 7.18 19.70
CA TYR A 3 2.70 7.94 18.88
C TYR A 3 3.40 8.69 17.73
N LEU A 4 4.55 9.30 18.00
CA LEU A 4 5.31 10.02 16.97
C LEU A 4 5.78 9.07 15.87
N ASP A 5 6.16 7.84 16.23
CA ASP A 5 6.55 6.85 15.24
C ASP A 5 5.38 6.50 14.33
N THR A 6 4.19 6.40 14.90
CA THR A 6 2.97 6.14 14.13
C THR A 6 2.75 7.24 13.10
N LEU A 7 2.89 8.50 13.49
CA LEU A 7 2.73 9.62 12.56
C LEU A 7 3.76 9.61 11.44
N ILE A 8 5.01 9.29 11.77
CA ILE A 8 6.08 9.18 10.77
C ILE A 8 5.75 8.08 9.76
N ILE A 9 5.33 6.93 10.26
CA ILE A 9 4.97 5.81 9.39
C ILE A 9 3.76 6.15 8.53
N GLU A 10 2.75 6.82 9.08
CA GLU A 10 1.59 7.26 8.31
C GLU A 10 1.99 8.18 7.16
N GLU A 11 2.88 9.12 7.41
CA GLU A 11 3.37 10.01 6.36
C GLU A 11 4.12 9.26 5.27
N LEU A 12 4.97 8.32 5.66
CA LEU A 12 5.69 7.48 4.70
C LEU A 12 4.73 6.67 3.83
N ILE A 13 3.74 6.06 4.45
CA ILE A 13 2.74 5.27 3.74
C ILE A 13 1.98 6.16 2.76
N THR A 14 1.48 7.30 3.22
CA THR A 14 0.70 8.22 2.40
C THR A 14 1.51 8.71 1.20
N ALA A 15 2.77 9.06 1.42
CA ALA A 15 3.63 9.54 0.35
C ALA A 15 3.91 8.45 -0.69
N LYS A 16 4.12 7.21 -0.23
CA LYS A 16 4.47 6.10 -1.13
C LYS A 16 3.28 5.52 -1.86
N ILE A 17 2.08 5.58 -1.27
CA ILE A 17 0.88 4.96 -1.86
C ILE A 17 0.24 5.83 -2.93
N LYS A 18 0.52 7.12 -2.97
CA LYS A 18 -0.10 8.04 -3.92
C LYS A 18 0.10 7.56 -5.35
N GLY A 19 -1.02 7.51 -6.09
CA GLY A 19 -1.00 7.11 -7.48
C GLY A 19 -0.73 5.64 -7.72
N ARG A 20 -0.76 4.82 -6.69
CA ARG A 20 -0.47 3.39 -6.79
C ARG A 20 -1.69 2.56 -6.40
N VAL A 21 -1.82 1.42 -7.08
CA VAL A 21 -2.64 0.31 -6.62
C VAL A 21 -1.67 -0.86 -6.56
N ILE A 22 -1.40 -1.37 -5.38
CA ILE A 22 -0.28 -2.30 -5.17
C ILE A 22 -0.69 -3.39 -4.18
N ARG A 23 -0.14 -4.58 -4.36
CA ARG A 23 -0.39 -5.67 -3.41
C ARG A 23 0.17 -5.28 -2.04
N LYS A 24 -0.60 -5.56 -1.00
CA LYS A 24 -0.26 -5.20 0.37
C LYS A 24 1.13 -5.71 0.76
N ASN A 25 1.42 -6.98 0.46
CA ASN A 25 2.71 -7.56 0.82
C ASN A 25 3.87 -6.90 0.07
N MET A 26 3.65 -6.57 -1.19
CA MET A 26 4.66 -5.88 -1.98
C MET A 26 4.91 -4.47 -1.46
N PHE A 27 3.84 -3.78 -1.05
CA PHE A 27 3.96 -2.45 -0.47
C PHE A 27 4.72 -2.47 0.85
N LEU A 28 4.50 -3.50 1.68
CA LEU A 28 5.26 -3.67 2.91
C LEU A 28 6.76 -3.80 2.63
N ARG A 29 7.12 -4.54 1.58
CA ARG A 29 8.52 -4.66 1.17
C ARG A 29 9.07 -3.33 0.69
N LEU A 30 8.28 -2.60 -0.08
CA LEU A 30 8.69 -1.28 -0.56
C LEU A 30 8.98 -0.33 0.60
N LEU A 31 8.12 -0.34 1.61
CA LEU A 31 8.30 0.51 2.79
C LEU A 31 9.54 0.13 3.59
N SER A 32 9.79 -1.16 3.74
CA SER A 32 10.91 -1.64 4.56
C SER A 32 12.24 -1.56 3.82
N ASN A 33 12.23 -1.46 2.51
CA ASN A 33 13.43 -1.46 1.70
C ASN A 33 14.19 -0.14 1.85
N GLY A 34 15.41 -0.23 2.37
CA GLY A 34 16.25 0.95 2.57
C GLY A 34 15.90 1.77 3.81
N ASN A 35 14.94 1.32 4.61
CA ASN A 35 14.58 1.98 5.85
C ASN A 35 14.60 0.96 6.98
N TYR A 36 15.55 1.12 7.90
CA TYR A 36 15.79 0.16 8.97
C TYR A 36 15.29 0.64 10.33
N ASP A 37 14.64 1.80 10.38
CA ASP A 37 14.15 2.36 11.64
C ASP A 37 12.93 1.63 12.16
N TYR A 38 12.18 1.00 11.26
CA TYR A 38 10.94 0.30 11.61
C TYR A 38 10.92 -1.09 11.01
N LYS A 39 10.19 -2.00 11.65
CA LYS A 39 10.03 -3.37 11.19
C LYS A 39 8.77 -3.49 10.32
N ILE A 40 8.73 -4.54 9.51
CA ILE A 40 7.55 -4.82 8.68
C ILE A 40 6.28 -4.87 9.52
N LYS A 41 6.34 -5.45 10.72
CA LYS A 41 5.18 -5.52 11.61
C LYS A 41 4.65 -4.16 12.00
N ASP A 42 5.53 -3.17 12.12
CA ASP A 42 5.13 -1.80 12.46
C ASP A 42 4.37 -1.16 11.30
N TYR A 43 4.90 -1.31 10.09
CA TYR A 43 4.21 -0.82 8.88
C TYR A 43 2.87 -1.50 8.70
N LYS A 44 2.82 -2.81 8.92
CA LYS A 44 1.58 -3.58 8.79
C LYS A 44 0.53 -3.11 9.77
N LEU A 45 0.92 -2.82 11.00
CA LEU A 45 0.01 -2.34 12.03
C LEU A 45 -0.62 -1.01 11.60
N VAL A 46 0.20 -0.08 11.13
CA VAL A 46 -0.28 1.24 10.71
C VAL A 46 -1.13 1.14 9.45
N ILE A 47 -0.73 0.33 8.48
CA ILE A 47 -1.52 0.11 7.27
C ILE A 47 -2.90 -0.42 7.63
N ASN A 48 -2.98 -1.41 8.50
CA ASN A 48 -4.26 -1.99 8.92
C ASN A 48 -5.13 -0.94 9.61
N GLN A 49 -4.52 -0.06 10.40
CA GLN A 49 -5.25 1.02 11.06
C GLN A 49 -5.79 2.02 10.03
N LEU A 50 -4.97 2.37 9.03
CA LEU A 50 -5.40 3.29 7.98
C LEU A 50 -6.52 2.70 7.13
N ILE A 51 -6.50 1.39 6.89
CA ILE A 51 -7.59 0.71 6.20
C ILE A 51 -8.87 0.78 7.05
N LYS A 52 -8.74 0.51 8.33
CA LYS A 52 -9.87 0.56 9.26
C LYS A 52 -10.49 1.96 9.33
N ASP A 53 -9.64 2.99 9.29
CA ASP A 53 -10.07 4.39 9.35
C ASP A 53 -10.61 4.89 8.01
N GLY A 54 -10.47 4.13 6.94
CA GLY A 54 -10.94 4.52 5.61
C GLY A 54 -9.98 5.38 4.81
N GLU A 55 -8.78 5.64 5.32
CA GLU A 55 -7.77 6.41 4.58
C GLU A 55 -7.16 5.59 3.45
N LEU A 56 -7.03 4.29 3.65
CA LEU A 56 -6.63 3.36 2.60
C LEU A 56 -7.78 2.40 2.31
N LYS A 57 -7.87 1.97 1.07
CA LYS A 57 -8.85 0.97 0.64
C LYS A 57 -8.12 -0.31 0.29
N GLU A 58 -8.67 -1.44 0.70
CA GLU A 58 -8.15 -2.75 0.36
C GLU A 58 -9.19 -3.53 -0.43
N ASN A 59 -8.76 -4.13 -1.54
CA ASN A 59 -9.64 -4.92 -2.38
C ASN A 59 -8.82 -6.02 -3.04
N ASP A 60 -9.18 -7.27 -2.82
CA ASP A 60 -8.49 -8.45 -3.36
C ASP A 60 -6.98 -8.47 -3.07
N GLY A 61 -6.59 -8.00 -1.90
CA GLY A 61 -5.20 -7.97 -1.49
C GLY A 61 -4.42 -6.79 -2.03
N PHE A 62 -5.06 -5.92 -2.81
CA PHE A 62 -4.47 -4.67 -3.28
C PHE A 62 -4.88 -3.53 -2.37
N ILE A 63 -3.98 -2.57 -2.20
CA ILE A 63 -4.29 -1.36 -1.43
C ILE A 63 -4.07 -0.13 -2.29
N ARG A 64 -4.81 0.92 -1.96
CA ARG A 64 -4.71 2.22 -2.62
C ARG A 64 -5.12 3.31 -1.65
N HIS A 65 -4.75 4.54 -1.95
CA HIS A 65 -5.26 5.68 -1.19
C HIS A 65 -6.75 5.87 -1.49
N LYS A 66 -7.51 6.36 -0.52
CA LYS A 66 -8.96 6.54 -0.66
C LYS A 66 -9.33 7.44 -1.84
N ASP A 67 -8.48 8.41 -2.16
CA ASP A 67 -8.72 9.37 -3.24
C ASP A 67 -8.17 8.91 -4.58
N SER A 68 -7.47 7.79 -4.62
CA SER A 68 -6.94 7.24 -5.87
C SER A 68 -8.02 6.48 -6.61
N GLU A 69 -7.91 6.47 -7.95
CA GLU A 69 -8.79 5.68 -8.78
C GLU A 69 -8.64 4.20 -8.46
N ASP A 70 -9.76 3.49 -8.37
CA ASP A 70 -9.75 2.06 -8.10
C ASP A 70 -9.44 1.29 -9.38
N LEU A 71 -8.21 0.85 -9.53
CA LEU A 71 -7.76 0.06 -10.68
C LEU A 71 -7.71 -1.44 -10.36
N THR A 72 -8.20 -1.85 -9.19
CA THR A 72 -8.13 -3.24 -8.77
C THR A 72 -8.81 -4.17 -9.77
N GLN A 73 -9.93 -3.74 -10.33
CA GLN A 73 -10.66 -4.53 -11.31
C GLN A 73 -9.81 -4.81 -12.55
N LEU A 74 -9.00 -3.84 -12.97
CA LEU A 74 -8.10 -4.05 -14.11
C LEU A 74 -7.07 -5.13 -13.81
N PHE A 75 -6.53 -5.16 -12.60
CA PHE A 75 -5.60 -6.21 -12.21
C PHE A 75 -6.28 -7.57 -12.26
N VAL A 76 -7.49 -7.69 -11.74
CA VAL A 76 -8.24 -8.93 -11.72
C VAL A 76 -8.62 -9.37 -13.13
N ASP A 77 -9.18 -8.48 -13.91
CA ASP A 77 -9.65 -8.78 -15.26
C ASP A 77 -8.50 -9.16 -16.20
N HIS A 78 -7.33 -8.61 -15.95
CA HIS A 78 -6.14 -8.86 -16.78
C HIS A 78 -5.20 -9.86 -16.14
N ASN A 79 -5.71 -10.72 -15.27
CA ASN A 79 -4.87 -11.71 -14.61
C ASN A 79 -4.13 -12.60 -15.62
N GLY A 80 -4.78 -12.94 -16.72
CA GLY A 80 -4.16 -13.72 -17.79
C GLY A 80 -3.25 -12.91 -18.69
N VAL A 81 -3.25 -11.60 -18.58
CA VAL A 81 -2.44 -10.69 -19.41
C VAL A 81 -1.64 -9.71 -18.54
N ARG A 82 -1.21 -10.18 -17.40
CA ARG A 82 -0.49 -9.33 -16.46
C ARG A 82 0.78 -8.73 -17.04
N GLY A 83 1.37 -9.36 -18.01
CA GLY A 83 2.53 -8.80 -18.69
C GLY A 83 2.24 -7.48 -19.36
N ILE A 84 1.05 -7.35 -19.91
CA ILE A 84 0.59 -6.10 -20.50
C ILE A 84 0.46 -5.03 -19.43
N TRP A 85 -0.13 -5.41 -18.31
CA TRP A 85 -0.27 -4.49 -17.18
C TRP A 85 1.08 -4.02 -16.69
N ALA A 86 2.01 -4.95 -16.50
CA ALA A 86 3.35 -4.61 -16.02
C ALA A 86 4.06 -3.65 -16.97
N SER A 87 3.84 -3.79 -18.27
CA SER A 87 4.48 -2.92 -19.25
C SER A 87 3.92 -1.50 -19.27
N LYS A 88 2.77 -1.30 -18.69
CA LYS A 88 2.14 0.04 -18.63
C LYS A 88 2.56 0.82 -17.38
N VAL A 89 3.13 0.14 -16.45
CA VAL A 89 3.52 0.72 -15.16
C VAL A 89 5.00 1.19 -15.13
#